data_1148fe30a94574834304e1a956b04279
#
_entry.id   1148fe30a94574834304e1a956b04279
#
_cell.length_a   1.000
_cell.length_b   1.000
_cell.length_c   1.000
_cell.angle_alpha   90.00
_cell.angle_beta   90.00
_cell.angle_gamma   90.00
#
_symmetry.space_group_name_H-M   'P 1'
#
loop_
_entity.id
_entity.type
_entity.pdbx_description
1 polymer ?
#
loop_
_entity_poly.entity_id
_entity_poly.type
_entity_poly.pdbx_seq_one_letter_code
_entity_poly.pdbx_strand_id
1 'polypeptide(L)'
;MPATSRSFMKRAIGATLLIAASIVGCTQLDAWQREAIFSPVTEQQSWWRDPPEGTQEFDIALADGDKIHAWYWQSPKPNAPTVLYLHGARWNLNGSAFRMESWTDREYSMLAIDYRGFGKSTPRLPSEETASEDAVAAFAELVRRQPDPRKRFIYGHSLGGAVAIDLASRKDLPEYAGLIVESSFTSIGGMLGTLKYGWVPGLNFLVTQPFDSLDKLATLTAPILFIHGTADRVVPHEMSDALYAAATKVAPDLRRLVKIDGASHSSAVRSGNTYWSAVANFTRDATAAYRHRKDDASPDNARQARQAG
;
A
#
# COMPACT_ATOMS: atom_id res chain seq x y z
N MET A 1 -33.76 -24.63 -50.34
CA MET A 1 -33.40 -24.36 -48.92
C MET A 1 -32.36 -23.28 -48.85
N PRO A 2 -32.52 -22.27 -48.03
CA PRO A 2 -32.00 -20.94 -48.30
C PRO A 2 -30.51 -20.75 -47.97
N ALA A 3 -29.79 -20.14 -48.89
CA ALA A 3 -28.38 -19.70 -48.77
C ALA A 3 -28.12 -18.72 -47.57
N THR A 4 -29.19 -18.14 -47.02
CA THR A 4 -29.18 -17.18 -45.90
C THR A 4 -28.75 -17.79 -44.56
N SER A 5 -29.09 -19.06 -44.28
CA SER A 5 -28.76 -19.75 -43.02
C SER A 5 -27.26 -20.03 -42.90
N ARG A 6 -26.57 -20.44 -43.99
CA ARG A 6 -25.12 -20.71 -43.96
C ARG A 6 -24.28 -19.44 -43.80
N SER A 7 -24.73 -18.31 -44.38
CA SER A 7 -24.05 -17.02 -44.25
C SER A 7 -24.17 -16.47 -42.83
N PHE A 8 -25.33 -16.57 -42.19
CA PHE A 8 -25.57 -16.16 -40.80
C PHE A 8 -24.72 -17.00 -39.82
N MET A 9 -24.69 -18.32 -40.02
CA MET A 9 -23.90 -19.23 -39.19
C MET A 9 -22.38 -18.93 -39.28
N LYS A 10 -21.85 -18.68 -40.49
CA LYS A 10 -20.44 -18.28 -40.66
C LYS A 10 -20.11 -16.95 -40.01
N ARG A 11 -20.99 -15.96 -40.05
CA ARG A 11 -20.84 -14.67 -39.38
C ARG A 11 -20.89 -14.84 -37.86
N ALA A 12 -21.79 -15.65 -37.32
CA ALA A 12 -21.89 -15.96 -35.91
C ALA A 12 -20.62 -16.65 -35.39
N ILE A 13 -20.13 -17.67 -36.13
CA ILE A 13 -18.86 -18.37 -35.78
C ILE A 13 -17.67 -17.38 -35.81
N GLY A 14 -17.57 -16.54 -36.83
CA GLY A 14 -16.52 -15.54 -36.95
C GLY A 14 -16.56 -14.53 -35.79
N ALA A 15 -17.74 -14.05 -35.41
CA ALA A 15 -17.91 -13.16 -34.26
C ALA A 15 -17.50 -13.83 -32.93
N THR A 16 -17.91 -15.11 -32.73
CA THR A 16 -17.52 -15.88 -31.54
C THR A 16 -16.01 -16.07 -31.45
N LEU A 17 -15.35 -16.38 -32.56
CA LEU A 17 -13.89 -16.54 -32.60
C LEU A 17 -13.16 -15.23 -32.32
N LEU A 18 -13.65 -14.10 -32.85
CA LEU A 18 -13.08 -12.78 -32.56
C LEU A 18 -13.24 -12.40 -31.07
N ILE A 19 -14.40 -12.66 -30.48
CA ILE A 19 -14.64 -12.43 -29.05
C ILE A 19 -13.72 -13.31 -28.22
N ALA A 20 -13.60 -14.60 -28.54
CA ALA A 20 -12.70 -15.51 -27.82
C ALA A 20 -11.24 -15.07 -27.93
N ALA A 21 -10.77 -14.67 -29.13
CA ALA A 21 -9.42 -14.15 -29.32
C ALA A 21 -9.17 -12.84 -28.52
N SER A 22 -10.17 -11.97 -28.47
CA SER A 22 -10.09 -10.72 -27.68
C SER A 22 -10.02 -11.02 -26.17
N ILE A 23 -10.82 -11.95 -25.65
CA ILE A 23 -10.79 -12.37 -24.24
C ILE A 23 -9.42 -12.95 -23.90
N VAL A 24 -8.90 -13.88 -24.73
CA VAL A 24 -7.56 -14.45 -24.52
C VAL A 24 -6.49 -13.37 -24.55
N GLY A 25 -6.57 -12.42 -25.47
CA GLY A 25 -5.64 -11.30 -25.54
C GLY A 25 -5.67 -10.43 -24.28
N CYS A 26 -6.86 -10.10 -23.76
CA CYS A 26 -7.02 -9.32 -22.55
C CYS A 26 -6.49 -10.05 -21.32
N THR A 27 -6.76 -11.36 -21.16
CA THR A 27 -6.27 -12.14 -20.03
C THR A 27 -4.75 -12.32 -20.05
N GLN A 28 -4.14 -12.49 -21.23
CA GLN A 28 -2.68 -12.54 -21.38
C GLN A 28 -2.02 -11.20 -21.06
N LEU A 29 -2.62 -10.09 -21.50
CA LEU A 29 -2.15 -8.75 -21.19
C LEU A 29 -2.21 -8.48 -19.68
N ASP A 30 -3.29 -8.85 -19.01
CA ASP A 30 -3.44 -8.72 -17.57
C ASP A 30 -2.38 -9.54 -16.82
N ALA A 31 -2.24 -10.82 -17.14
CA ALA A 31 -1.24 -11.69 -16.53
C ALA A 31 0.18 -11.12 -16.70
N TRP A 32 0.53 -10.66 -17.89
CA TRP A 32 1.83 -10.06 -18.17
C TRP A 32 2.06 -8.78 -17.36
N GLN A 33 1.05 -7.91 -17.24
CA GLN A 33 1.18 -6.70 -16.42
C GLN A 33 1.35 -7.04 -14.94
N ARG A 34 0.60 -7.99 -14.41
CA ARG A 34 0.73 -8.45 -13.03
C ARG A 34 2.13 -9.01 -12.75
N GLU A 35 2.65 -9.86 -13.63
CA GLU A 35 4.03 -10.35 -13.54
C GLU A 35 5.05 -9.20 -13.56
N ALA A 36 4.89 -8.24 -14.45
CA ALA A 36 5.81 -7.11 -14.59
C ALA A 36 5.76 -6.16 -13.39
N ILE A 37 4.58 -5.85 -12.86
CA ILE A 37 4.37 -4.91 -11.76
C ILE A 37 4.83 -5.52 -10.43
N PHE A 38 4.37 -6.72 -10.11
CA PHE A 38 4.70 -7.37 -8.84
C PHE A 38 6.07 -8.04 -8.87
N SER A 39 6.41 -8.71 -9.99
CA SER A 39 7.70 -9.35 -10.24
C SER A 39 8.26 -10.13 -9.02
N PRO A 40 7.47 -11.02 -8.40
CA PRO A 40 7.86 -11.64 -7.15
C PRO A 40 9.12 -12.50 -7.34
N VAL A 41 10.13 -12.28 -6.50
CA VAL A 41 11.32 -13.12 -6.43
C VAL A 41 11.02 -14.28 -5.49
N THR A 42 10.92 -15.48 -6.04
CA THR A 42 10.58 -16.71 -5.29
C THR A 42 11.82 -17.46 -4.79
N GLU A 43 12.97 -17.27 -5.46
CA GLU A 43 14.22 -17.91 -5.08
C GLU A 43 14.91 -17.15 -3.96
N GLN A 44 15.44 -17.90 -2.99
CA GLN A 44 16.21 -17.32 -1.88
C GLN A 44 17.46 -16.60 -2.40
N GLN A 45 17.63 -15.35 -1.98
CA GLN A 45 18.78 -14.54 -2.32
C GLN A 45 19.79 -14.52 -1.16
N SER A 46 21.08 -14.47 -1.47
CA SER A 46 22.16 -14.48 -0.46
C SER A 46 22.11 -13.29 0.52
N TRP A 47 21.42 -12.21 0.15
CA TRP A 47 21.27 -10.98 0.96
C TRP A 47 19.97 -10.95 1.76
N TRP A 48 19.07 -11.93 1.61
CA TRP A 48 17.88 -12.06 2.44
C TRP A 48 18.26 -12.35 3.87
N ARG A 49 17.48 -11.84 4.80
CA ARG A 49 17.70 -11.98 6.22
C ARG A 49 16.53 -12.68 6.89
N ASP A 50 16.84 -13.30 8.00
CA ASP A 50 15.82 -13.80 8.92
C ASP A 50 15.08 -12.63 9.59
N PRO A 51 13.88 -12.88 10.14
CA PRO A 51 13.18 -11.88 10.92
C PRO A 51 14.02 -11.41 12.13
N PRO A 52 13.83 -10.17 12.62
CA PRO A 52 14.43 -9.71 13.86
C PRO A 52 14.18 -10.69 15.01
N GLU A 53 15.13 -10.80 15.93
CA GLU A 53 15.00 -11.69 17.10
C GLU A 53 13.73 -11.35 17.89
N GLY A 54 13.01 -12.39 18.35
CA GLY A 54 11.73 -12.24 19.07
C GLY A 54 10.50 -12.04 18.15
N THR A 55 10.69 -12.10 16.82
CA THR A 55 9.57 -12.05 15.88
C THR A 55 8.75 -13.34 15.93
N GLN A 56 7.42 -13.19 15.99
CA GLN A 56 6.47 -14.29 15.79
C GLN A 56 6.15 -14.42 14.32
N GLU A 57 6.37 -15.59 13.73
CA GLU A 57 5.92 -15.93 12.38
C GLU A 57 4.59 -16.70 12.48
N PHE A 58 3.63 -16.37 11.64
CA PHE A 58 2.32 -17.02 11.60
C PHE A 58 1.63 -16.76 10.26
N ASP A 59 0.53 -17.46 10.01
CA ASP A 59 -0.29 -17.28 8.82
C ASP A 59 -1.64 -16.64 9.21
N ILE A 60 -2.12 -15.74 8.37
CA ILE A 60 -3.47 -15.16 8.44
C ILE A 60 -4.31 -15.89 7.39
N ALA A 61 -5.34 -16.59 7.81
CA ALA A 61 -6.27 -17.26 6.92
C ALA A 61 -7.20 -16.25 6.24
N LEU A 62 -7.45 -16.44 4.95
CA LEU A 62 -8.36 -15.64 4.15
C LEU A 62 -9.69 -16.39 3.92
N ALA A 63 -10.73 -15.66 3.55
CA ALA A 63 -12.08 -16.21 3.41
C ALA A 63 -12.21 -17.23 2.25
N ASP A 64 -11.35 -17.14 1.25
CA ASP A 64 -11.30 -18.04 0.08
C ASP A 64 -10.47 -19.31 0.33
N GLY A 65 -9.92 -19.49 1.53
CA GLY A 65 -9.08 -20.63 1.91
C GLY A 65 -7.59 -20.42 1.68
N ASP A 66 -7.20 -19.31 1.03
CA ASP A 66 -5.80 -18.89 0.92
C ASP A 66 -5.27 -18.41 2.28
N LYS A 67 -3.98 -18.16 2.36
CA LYS A 67 -3.32 -17.62 3.54
C LYS A 67 -2.25 -16.61 3.15
N ILE A 68 -2.02 -15.63 4.00
CA ILE A 68 -0.90 -14.71 3.92
C ILE A 68 0.05 -14.94 5.10
N HIS A 69 1.34 -15.00 4.82
CA HIS A 69 2.37 -15.15 5.82
C HIS A 69 2.66 -13.81 6.49
N ALA A 70 2.83 -13.80 7.80
CA ALA A 70 3.00 -12.59 8.59
C ALA A 70 4.12 -12.73 9.62
N TRP A 71 4.80 -11.62 9.88
CA TRP A 71 5.74 -11.42 10.95
C TRP A 71 5.19 -10.40 11.93
N TYR A 72 5.25 -10.70 13.23
CA TYR A 72 4.91 -9.76 14.27
C TYR A 72 6.01 -9.66 15.32
N TRP A 73 6.52 -8.45 15.50
CA TRP A 73 7.43 -8.12 16.58
C TRP A 73 6.76 -7.13 17.54
N GLN A 74 6.75 -7.47 18.82
CA GLN A 74 6.16 -6.64 19.84
C GLN A 74 7.25 -5.88 20.58
N SER A 75 7.13 -4.55 20.63
CA SER A 75 8.02 -3.69 21.39
C SER A 75 7.94 -4.02 22.89
N PRO A 76 9.08 -4.09 23.58
CA PRO A 76 9.10 -4.18 25.05
C PRO A 76 8.61 -2.89 25.72
N LYS A 77 8.56 -1.78 24.97
CA LYS A 77 8.13 -0.49 25.49
C LYS A 77 6.62 -0.46 25.69
N PRO A 78 6.15 -0.19 26.92
CA PRO A 78 4.74 -0.05 27.19
C PRO A 78 4.11 1.03 26.29
N ASN A 79 2.95 0.71 25.74
CA ASN A 79 2.20 1.65 24.89
C ASN A 79 2.86 2.07 23.57
N ALA A 80 3.82 1.31 23.06
CA ALA A 80 4.42 1.56 21.77
C ALA A 80 3.36 1.57 20.65
N PRO A 81 3.50 2.43 19.63
CA PRO A 81 2.71 2.32 18.40
C PRO A 81 2.97 0.99 17.69
N THR A 82 1.95 0.47 17.03
CA THR A 82 2.07 -0.72 16.17
C THR A 82 1.87 -0.32 14.72
N VAL A 83 2.79 -0.71 13.88
CA VAL A 83 2.85 -0.35 12.46
C VAL A 83 2.56 -1.58 11.62
N LEU A 84 1.55 -1.52 10.74
CA LEU A 84 1.37 -2.48 9.66
C LEU A 84 2.27 -2.11 8.50
N TYR A 85 3.21 -2.97 8.16
CA TYR A 85 4.11 -2.78 7.03
C TYR A 85 3.66 -3.56 5.81
N LEU A 86 3.53 -2.85 4.71
CA LEU A 86 3.17 -3.32 3.37
C LEU A 86 4.38 -3.14 2.45
N HIS A 87 5.00 -4.25 2.03
CA HIS A 87 6.24 -4.22 1.25
C HIS A 87 6.02 -3.84 -0.22
N GLY A 88 7.10 -3.47 -0.89
CA GLY A 88 7.11 -3.15 -2.32
C GLY A 88 7.09 -4.38 -3.22
N ALA A 89 7.16 -4.14 -4.53
CA ALA A 89 7.32 -5.19 -5.53
C ALA A 89 8.64 -5.96 -5.35
N ARG A 90 8.74 -7.13 -5.96
CA ARG A 90 9.90 -8.03 -6.05
C ARG A 90 10.24 -8.78 -4.76
N TRP A 91 10.42 -8.06 -3.65
CA TRP A 91 10.96 -8.63 -2.42
C TRP A 91 9.84 -9.07 -1.48
N ASN A 92 10.06 -10.18 -0.83
CA ASN A 92 9.25 -10.67 0.29
C ASN A 92 9.73 -10.06 1.63
N LEU A 93 9.19 -10.58 2.74
CA LEU A 93 9.58 -10.15 4.09
C LEU A 93 11.07 -10.33 4.35
N ASN A 94 11.68 -11.46 3.96
CA ASN A 94 13.12 -11.70 4.12
C ASN A 94 13.97 -10.66 3.37
N GLY A 95 13.56 -10.28 2.16
CA GLY A 95 14.21 -9.21 1.39
C GLY A 95 14.02 -7.82 2.00
N SER A 96 12.95 -7.63 2.77
CA SER A 96 12.59 -6.38 3.42
C SER A 96 12.92 -6.32 4.92
N ALA A 97 13.51 -7.38 5.48
CA ALA A 97 13.77 -7.53 6.92
C ALA A 97 14.53 -6.34 7.53
N PHE A 98 15.47 -5.76 6.79
CA PHE A 98 16.22 -4.56 7.22
C PHE A 98 15.32 -3.36 7.56
N ARG A 99 14.13 -3.25 6.93
CA ARG A 99 13.16 -2.21 7.29
C ARG A 99 12.52 -2.50 8.62
N MET A 100 12.10 -3.75 8.81
CA MET A 100 11.56 -4.19 10.09
C MET A 100 12.58 -3.98 11.22
N GLU A 101 13.85 -4.41 11.04
CA GLU A 101 14.96 -4.12 11.96
C GLU A 101 15.05 -2.63 12.31
N SER A 102 15.03 -1.77 11.29
CA SER A 102 15.14 -0.32 11.49
C SER A 102 14.01 0.27 12.33
N TRP A 103 12.80 -0.28 12.25
CA TRP A 103 11.64 0.14 13.05
C TRP A 103 11.67 -0.45 14.46
N THR A 104 12.04 -1.73 14.59
CA THR A 104 12.12 -2.41 15.90
C THR A 104 13.25 -1.86 16.76
N ASP A 105 14.37 -1.46 16.15
CA ASP A 105 15.47 -0.74 16.83
C ASP A 105 15.01 0.59 17.46
N ARG A 106 13.87 1.12 17.05
CA ARG A 106 13.25 2.34 17.58
C ARG A 106 12.01 2.05 18.41
N GLU A 107 11.89 0.80 18.82
CA GLU A 107 10.86 0.32 19.73
C GLU A 107 9.41 0.51 19.24
N TYR A 108 9.18 0.52 17.89
CA TYR A 108 7.84 0.37 17.33
C TYR A 108 7.49 -1.10 17.27
N SER A 109 6.29 -1.49 17.70
CA SER A 109 5.77 -2.83 17.35
C SER A 109 5.46 -2.87 15.87
N MET A 110 5.67 -4.02 15.22
CA MET A 110 5.52 -4.13 13.79
C MET A 110 4.82 -5.42 13.39
N LEU A 111 3.79 -5.28 12.56
CA LEU A 111 3.13 -6.36 11.84
C LEU A 111 3.49 -6.21 10.36
N ALA A 112 4.08 -7.21 9.75
CA ALA A 112 4.45 -7.21 8.35
C ALA A 112 3.89 -8.45 7.66
N ILE A 113 3.49 -8.36 6.40
CA ILE A 113 2.93 -9.46 5.64
C ILE A 113 3.64 -9.67 4.32
N ASP A 114 3.67 -10.91 3.84
CA ASP A 114 3.84 -11.23 2.44
C ASP A 114 2.46 -11.30 1.77
N TYR A 115 2.27 -10.59 0.66
CA TYR A 115 1.05 -10.76 -0.13
C TYR A 115 0.98 -12.17 -0.73
N ARG A 116 -0.20 -12.65 -1.10
CA ARG A 116 -0.33 -13.84 -1.95
C ARG A 116 0.59 -13.74 -3.16
N GLY A 117 1.30 -14.83 -3.47
CA GLY A 117 2.35 -14.88 -4.49
C GLY A 117 3.75 -14.50 -4.04
N PHE A 118 3.93 -14.05 -2.79
CA PHE A 118 5.22 -13.73 -2.20
C PHE A 118 5.55 -14.64 -1.02
N GLY A 119 6.84 -14.87 -0.81
CA GLY A 119 7.38 -15.54 0.35
C GLY A 119 6.71 -16.88 0.67
N LYS A 120 6.19 -17.00 1.90
CA LYS A 120 5.49 -18.19 2.41
C LYS A 120 3.96 -18.12 2.27
N SER A 121 3.42 -17.05 1.67
CA SER A 121 1.98 -16.90 1.38
C SER A 121 1.52 -17.86 0.28
N THR A 122 0.20 -18.06 0.13
CA THR A 122 -0.34 -18.91 -0.93
C THR A 122 0.22 -18.50 -2.29
N PRO A 123 0.83 -19.45 -3.07
CA PRO A 123 1.40 -19.17 -4.38
C PRO A 123 0.29 -18.87 -5.38
N ARG A 124 0.18 -17.59 -5.76
CA ARG A 124 -0.83 -17.07 -6.68
C ARG A 124 -0.24 -15.87 -7.40
N LEU A 125 -0.55 -15.68 -8.69
CA LEU A 125 -0.15 -14.45 -9.37
C LEU A 125 -0.88 -13.26 -8.74
N PRO A 126 -0.17 -12.32 -8.07
CA PRO A 126 -0.80 -11.22 -7.36
C PRO A 126 -1.46 -10.22 -8.33
N SER A 127 -2.44 -9.47 -7.83
CA SER A 127 -3.11 -8.35 -8.52
C SER A 127 -3.32 -7.19 -7.56
N GLU A 128 -3.71 -6.02 -8.07
CA GLU A 128 -4.12 -4.89 -7.23
C GLU A 128 -5.24 -5.31 -6.28
N GLU A 129 -6.23 -6.06 -6.77
CA GLU A 129 -7.35 -6.56 -5.99
C GLU A 129 -6.88 -7.49 -4.86
N THR A 130 -6.09 -8.54 -5.19
CA THR A 130 -5.62 -9.48 -4.16
C THR A 130 -4.70 -8.81 -3.14
N ALA A 131 -3.86 -7.85 -3.54
CA ALA A 131 -3.01 -7.11 -2.62
C ALA A 131 -3.84 -6.21 -1.67
N SER A 132 -4.95 -5.64 -2.17
CA SER A 132 -5.90 -4.88 -1.35
C SER A 132 -6.62 -5.78 -0.33
N GLU A 133 -7.09 -6.96 -0.74
CA GLU A 133 -7.71 -7.95 0.16
C GLU A 133 -6.74 -8.41 1.25
N ASP A 134 -5.50 -8.73 0.88
CA ASP A 134 -4.45 -9.14 1.80
C ASP A 134 -4.14 -8.05 2.84
N ALA A 135 -4.10 -6.79 2.40
CA ALA A 135 -3.90 -5.65 3.28
C ALA A 135 -5.08 -5.44 4.27
N VAL A 136 -6.33 -5.68 3.83
CA VAL A 136 -7.52 -5.65 4.70
C VAL A 136 -7.44 -6.74 5.77
N ALA A 137 -7.09 -7.97 5.39
CA ALA A 137 -6.93 -9.08 6.34
C ALA A 137 -5.79 -8.80 7.35
N ALA A 138 -4.68 -8.26 6.87
CA ALA A 138 -3.57 -7.85 7.73
C ALA A 138 -3.97 -6.71 8.69
N PHE A 139 -4.79 -5.77 8.23
CA PHE A 139 -5.28 -4.70 9.09
C PHE A 139 -6.24 -5.21 10.16
N ALA A 140 -7.09 -6.19 9.86
CA ALA A 140 -7.91 -6.86 10.86
C ALA A 140 -7.06 -7.52 11.96
N GLU A 141 -5.94 -8.14 11.59
CA GLU A 141 -4.97 -8.70 12.53
C GLU A 141 -4.28 -7.59 13.36
N LEU A 142 -3.93 -6.44 12.73
CA LEU A 142 -3.42 -5.27 13.45
C LEU A 142 -4.41 -4.81 14.51
N VAL A 143 -5.70 -4.71 14.19
CA VAL A 143 -6.76 -4.31 15.13
C VAL A 143 -6.83 -5.27 16.32
N ARG A 144 -6.70 -6.58 16.08
CA ARG A 144 -6.70 -7.60 17.12
C ARG A 144 -5.49 -7.47 18.07
N ARG A 145 -4.29 -7.16 17.53
CA ARG A 145 -3.05 -7.04 18.31
C ARG A 145 -2.92 -5.69 19.01
N GLN A 146 -3.41 -4.64 18.40
CA GLN A 146 -3.40 -3.28 18.95
C GLN A 146 -4.84 -2.75 19.05
N PRO A 147 -5.52 -2.94 20.19
CA PRO A 147 -6.91 -2.48 20.38
C PRO A 147 -7.07 -0.95 20.34
N ASP A 148 -6.03 -0.19 20.74
CA ASP A 148 -6.06 1.27 20.77
C ASP A 148 -5.81 1.87 19.38
N PRO A 149 -6.84 2.45 18.71
CA PRO A 149 -6.70 3.00 17.36
C PRO A 149 -5.69 4.17 17.28
N ARG A 150 -5.42 4.86 18.40
CA ARG A 150 -4.43 5.94 18.47
C ARG A 150 -2.99 5.47 18.25
N LYS A 151 -2.78 4.16 18.33
CA LYS A 151 -1.46 3.51 18.23
C LYS A 151 -1.33 2.64 16.99
N ARG A 152 -2.36 2.61 16.10
CA ARG A 152 -2.33 1.88 14.84
C ARG A 152 -1.84 2.80 13.73
N PHE A 153 -0.79 2.39 13.05
CA PHE A 153 -0.25 3.09 11.88
C PHE A 153 -0.16 2.13 10.72
N ILE A 154 -0.32 2.68 9.51
CA ILE A 154 -0.12 1.95 8.25
C ILE A 154 1.15 2.52 7.62
N TYR A 155 2.05 1.66 7.17
CA TYR A 155 3.28 2.04 6.48
C TYR A 155 3.44 1.23 5.21
N GLY A 156 3.55 1.91 4.07
CA GLY A 156 3.78 1.28 2.78
C GLY A 156 5.02 1.83 2.08
N HIS A 157 5.81 0.93 1.48
CA HIS A 157 6.97 1.29 0.68
C HIS A 157 6.75 0.94 -0.79
N SER A 158 7.04 1.86 -1.71
CA SER A 158 6.96 1.63 -3.15
C SER A 158 5.55 1.16 -3.57
N LEU A 159 5.38 -0.01 -4.21
CA LEU A 159 4.09 -0.63 -4.49
C LEU A 159 3.22 -0.75 -3.23
N GLY A 160 3.82 -1.15 -2.11
CA GLY A 160 3.11 -1.21 -0.82
C GLY A 160 2.60 0.15 -0.35
N GLY A 161 3.18 1.26 -0.81
CA GLY A 161 2.66 2.61 -0.56
C GLY A 161 1.33 2.85 -1.27
N ALA A 162 1.16 2.38 -2.50
CA ALA A 162 -0.10 2.45 -3.22
C ALA A 162 -1.17 1.55 -2.57
N VAL A 163 -0.78 0.33 -2.14
CA VAL A 163 -1.67 -0.57 -1.36
C VAL A 163 -2.06 0.06 -0.02
N ALA A 164 -1.12 0.73 0.67
CA ALA A 164 -1.39 1.42 1.92
C ALA A 164 -2.36 2.60 1.75
N ILE A 165 -2.25 3.35 0.66
CA ILE A 165 -3.20 4.43 0.31
C ILE A 165 -4.58 3.85 0.03
N ASP A 166 -4.66 2.76 -0.73
CA ASP A 166 -5.92 2.05 -0.99
C ASP A 166 -6.59 1.64 0.32
N LEU A 167 -5.87 0.90 1.15
CA LEU A 167 -6.33 0.46 2.47
C LEU A 167 -6.83 1.64 3.31
N ALA A 168 -6.01 2.68 3.44
CA ALA A 168 -6.30 3.85 4.29
C ALA A 168 -7.50 4.68 3.81
N SER A 169 -7.84 4.64 2.52
CA SER A 169 -8.96 5.38 1.93
C SER A 169 -10.31 4.66 2.03
N ARG A 170 -10.33 3.42 2.50
CA ARG A 170 -11.57 2.63 2.64
C ARG A 170 -12.46 3.18 3.75
N LYS A 171 -13.74 3.32 3.47
CA LYS A 171 -14.73 3.87 4.43
C LYS A 171 -15.10 2.88 5.53
N ASP A 172 -14.94 1.59 5.26
CA ASP A 172 -15.26 0.47 6.16
C ASP A 172 -14.06 0.04 7.03
N LEU A 173 -12.90 0.69 6.86
CA LEU A 173 -11.72 0.37 7.65
C LEU A 173 -11.89 0.83 9.10
N PRO A 174 -11.58 -0.02 10.11
CA PRO A 174 -11.51 0.41 11.49
C PRO A 174 -10.50 1.55 11.69
N GLU A 175 -10.74 2.40 12.66
CA GLU A 175 -9.94 3.61 12.90
C GLU A 175 -8.45 3.33 13.15
N TYR A 176 -7.61 4.24 12.69
CA TYR A 176 -6.15 4.25 12.84
C TYR A 176 -5.63 5.69 13.00
N ALA A 177 -4.42 5.86 13.52
CA ALA A 177 -3.85 7.16 13.84
C ALA A 177 -3.28 7.88 12.61
N GLY A 178 -2.60 7.17 11.72
CA GLY A 178 -1.99 7.79 10.55
C GLY A 178 -1.41 6.81 9.54
N LEU A 179 -1.12 7.35 8.35
CA LEU A 179 -0.54 6.67 7.20
C LEU A 179 0.87 7.20 6.91
N ILE A 180 1.82 6.31 6.64
CA ILE A 180 3.18 6.65 6.20
C ILE A 180 3.41 6.02 4.84
N VAL A 181 3.80 6.82 3.86
CA VAL A 181 4.04 6.41 2.47
C VAL A 181 5.47 6.76 2.09
N GLU A 182 6.28 5.74 1.81
CA GLU A 182 7.68 5.91 1.43
C GLU A 182 7.92 5.51 -0.01
N SER A 183 8.54 6.40 -0.81
CA SER A 183 9.02 6.13 -2.19
C SER A 183 7.94 5.53 -3.11
N SER A 184 6.69 5.99 -2.99
CA SER A 184 5.56 5.50 -3.77
C SER A 184 5.22 6.40 -4.96
N PHE A 185 4.30 5.95 -5.80
CA PHE A 185 3.97 6.54 -7.09
C PHE A 185 2.49 6.94 -7.16
N THR A 186 2.16 7.78 -8.14
CA THR A 186 0.80 8.29 -8.34
C THR A 186 -0.15 7.24 -8.91
N SER A 187 0.32 6.46 -9.89
CA SER A 187 -0.38 5.33 -10.52
C SER A 187 0.59 4.56 -11.43
N ILE A 188 0.21 3.35 -11.88
CA ILE A 188 0.96 2.62 -12.90
C ILE A 188 0.99 3.42 -14.21
N GLY A 189 -0.12 4.07 -14.58
CA GLY A 189 -0.15 4.98 -15.73
C GLY A 189 0.84 6.15 -15.58
N GLY A 190 0.95 6.74 -14.40
CA GLY A 190 1.95 7.76 -14.08
C GLY A 190 3.38 7.22 -14.21
N MET A 191 3.65 6.00 -13.75
CA MET A 191 4.96 5.35 -13.93
C MET A 191 5.28 5.10 -15.40
N LEU A 192 4.31 4.64 -16.21
CA LEU A 192 4.49 4.48 -17.67
C LEU A 192 4.88 5.82 -18.32
N GLY A 193 4.29 6.94 -17.88
CA GLY A 193 4.61 8.27 -18.37
C GLY A 193 6.08 8.68 -18.17
N THR A 194 6.81 8.06 -17.22
CA THR A 194 8.24 8.30 -17.00
C THR A 194 9.16 7.44 -17.90
N LEU A 195 8.60 6.44 -18.58
CA LEU A 195 9.35 5.55 -19.45
C LEU A 195 9.55 6.16 -20.85
N LYS A 196 10.52 5.63 -21.60
CA LYS A 196 10.87 6.05 -22.96
C LYS A 196 9.66 6.16 -23.92
N TYR A 197 8.64 5.35 -23.72
CA TYR A 197 7.45 5.27 -24.57
C TYR A 197 6.19 5.88 -23.91
N GLY A 198 6.33 6.58 -22.79
CA GLY A 198 5.21 7.19 -22.06
C GLY A 198 4.43 8.26 -22.84
N TRP A 199 5.03 8.78 -23.91
CA TRP A 199 4.41 9.72 -24.83
C TRP A 199 3.38 9.10 -25.78
N VAL A 200 3.28 7.76 -25.88
CA VAL A 200 2.34 7.08 -26.77
C VAL A 200 0.91 7.32 -26.31
N PRO A 201 0.06 7.98 -27.13
CA PRO A 201 -1.32 8.25 -26.74
C PRO A 201 -2.11 6.96 -26.51
N GLY A 202 -2.93 6.93 -25.48
CA GLY A 202 -3.83 5.80 -25.23
C GLY A 202 -3.20 4.62 -24.49
N LEU A 203 -1.91 4.63 -24.17
CA LEU A 203 -1.24 3.56 -23.44
C LEU A 203 -1.89 3.28 -22.08
N ASN A 204 -2.38 4.33 -21.41
CA ASN A 204 -3.06 4.21 -20.12
C ASN A 204 -4.38 3.44 -20.18
N PHE A 205 -5.06 3.39 -21.33
CA PHE A 205 -6.28 2.59 -21.47
C PHE A 205 -6.02 1.08 -21.46
N LEU A 206 -4.78 0.67 -21.63
CA LEU A 206 -4.37 -0.75 -21.59
C LEU A 206 -3.94 -1.18 -20.19
N VAL A 207 -3.87 -0.27 -19.21
CA VAL A 207 -3.47 -0.59 -17.85
C VAL A 207 -4.57 -1.36 -17.15
N THR A 208 -4.29 -2.59 -16.72
CA THR A 208 -5.24 -3.48 -16.02
C THR A 208 -5.08 -3.43 -14.50
N GLN A 209 -3.94 -2.93 -14.01
CA GLN A 209 -3.61 -2.79 -12.60
C GLN A 209 -3.24 -1.33 -12.32
N PRO A 210 -4.22 -0.40 -12.21
CA PRO A 210 -3.98 1.03 -12.21
C PRO A 210 -3.26 1.55 -10.97
N PHE A 211 -3.52 1.01 -9.78
CA PHE A 211 -3.01 1.53 -8.51
C PHE A 211 -3.15 3.06 -8.42
N ASP A 212 -4.35 3.56 -8.71
CA ASP A 212 -4.59 5.01 -8.72
C ASP A 212 -4.63 5.59 -7.31
N SER A 213 -3.51 6.18 -6.90
CA SER A 213 -3.33 6.76 -5.57
C SER A 213 -3.90 8.18 -5.46
N LEU A 214 -3.98 8.95 -6.56
CA LEU A 214 -4.38 10.35 -6.50
C LEU A 214 -5.86 10.48 -6.11
N ASP A 215 -6.75 9.73 -6.77
CA ASP A 215 -8.19 9.78 -6.51
C ASP A 215 -8.51 9.29 -5.08
N LYS A 216 -7.79 8.27 -4.61
CA LYS A 216 -7.92 7.75 -3.25
C LYS A 216 -7.50 8.79 -2.21
N LEU A 217 -6.37 9.46 -2.42
CA LEU A 217 -5.87 10.51 -1.54
C LEU A 217 -6.80 11.73 -1.47
N ALA A 218 -7.49 12.08 -2.56
CA ALA A 218 -8.45 13.18 -2.55
C ALA A 218 -9.62 12.97 -1.58
N THR A 219 -9.85 11.74 -1.12
CA THR A 219 -10.90 11.39 -0.15
C THR A 219 -10.37 11.19 1.28
N LEU A 220 -9.06 11.03 1.45
CA LEU A 220 -8.42 10.72 2.72
C LEU A 220 -8.48 11.91 3.69
N THR A 221 -8.86 11.65 4.94
CA THR A 221 -8.89 12.65 6.03
C THR A 221 -7.92 12.34 7.17
N ALA A 222 -7.39 11.11 7.20
CA ALA A 222 -6.43 10.69 8.23
C ALA A 222 -5.07 11.37 8.05
N PRO A 223 -4.32 11.61 9.15
CA PRO A 223 -2.96 12.11 9.08
C PRO A 223 -2.08 11.31 8.12
N ILE A 224 -1.22 11.99 7.36
CA ILE A 224 -0.33 11.33 6.39
C ILE A 224 1.05 11.97 6.36
N LEU A 225 2.07 11.09 6.30
CA LEU A 225 3.47 11.44 6.09
C LEU A 225 3.97 10.77 4.80
N PHE A 226 4.40 11.58 3.85
CA PHE A 226 5.16 11.11 2.69
C PHE A 226 6.65 11.28 2.94
N ILE A 227 7.44 10.25 2.60
CA ILE A 227 8.90 10.28 2.65
C ILE A 227 9.44 9.82 1.30
N HIS A 228 10.42 10.54 0.73
CA HIS A 228 11.03 10.16 -0.54
C HIS A 228 12.49 10.56 -0.62
N GLY A 229 13.33 9.65 -1.12
CA GLY A 229 14.74 9.94 -1.37
C GLY A 229 14.95 10.74 -2.65
N THR A 230 15.75 11.81 -2.61
CA THR A 230 15.98 12.67 -3.80
C THR A 230 16.81 12.01 -4.90
N ALA A 231 17.55 10.93 -4.58
CA ALA A 231 18.31 10.13 -5.55
C ALA A 231 17.59 8.82 -5.93
N ASP A 232 16.26 8.75 -5.75
CA ASP A 232 15.45 7.61 -6.18
C ASP A 232 15.44 7.53 -7.73
N ARG A 233 15.95 6.39 -8.25
CA ARG A 233 16.01 6.10 -9.68
C ARG A 233 14.96 5.10 -10.15
N VAL A 234 14.10 4.65 -9.25
CA VAL A 234 13.01 3.71 -9.53
C VAL A 234 11.69 4.46 -9.66
N VAL A 235 11.37 5.27 -8.66
CA VAL A 235 10.19 6.14 -8.63
C VAL A 235 10.68 7.59 -8.55
N PRO A 236 10.39 8.43 -9.54
CA PRO A 236 10.75 9.85 -9.48
C PRO A 236 10.19 10.50 -8.21
N HIS A 237 11.04 11.20 -7.47
CA HIS A 237 10.64 11.76 -6.18
C HIS A 237 9.58 12.86 -6.29
N GLU A 238 9.40 13.44 -7.49
CA GLU A 238 8.33 14.40 -7.82
C GLU A 238 6.94 13.78 -7.72
N MET A 239 6.83 12.45 -7.84
CA MET A 239 5.55 11.77 -7.63
C MET A 239 5.05 11.95 -6.20
N SER A 240 5.93 12.05 -5.20
CA SER A 240 5.50 12.32 -3.83
C SER A 240 5.01 13.77 -3.64
N ASP A 241 5.46 14.72 -4.47
CA ASP A 241 4.90 16.08 -4.47
C ASP A 241 3.44 16.06 -4.97
N ALA A 242 3.17 15.29 -6.03
CA ALA A 242 1.82 15.10 -6.55
C ALA A 242 0.90 14.35 -5.57
N LEU A 243 1.40 13.29 -4.91
CA LEU A 243 0.67 12.59 -3.86
C LEU A 243 0.34 13.51 -2.69
N TYR A 244 1.31 14.31 -2.23
CA TYR A 244 1.10 15.31 -1.18
C TYR A 244 0.05 16.33 -1.59
N ALA A 245 0.12 16.86 -2.80
CA ALA A 245 -0.84 17.83 -3.31
C ALA A 245 -2.26 17.26 -3.40
N ALA A 246 -2.42 15.98 -3.73
CA ALA A 246 -3.72 15.33 -3.85
C ALA A 246 -4.45 15.12 -2.51
N ALA A 247 -3.73 15.00 -1.39
CA ALA A 247 -4.30 14.74 -0.07
C ALA A 247 -4.96 16.00 0.56
N THR A 248 -5.85 16.67 -0.18
CA THR A 248 -6.39 18.00 0.15
C THR A 248 -7.31 18.03 1.35
N LYS A 249 -7.94 16.90 1.73
CA LYS A 249 -8.84 16.82 2.88
C LYS A 249 -8.12 16.54 4.20
N VAL A 250 -6.82 16.19 4.14
CA VAL A 250 -6.01 16.06 5.34
C VAL A 250 -5.67 17.46 5.87
N ALA A 251 -5.84 17.68 7.17
CA ALA A 251 -5.50 18.95 7.81
C ALA A 251 -4.02 19.32 7.51
N PRO A 252 -3.72 20.61 7.20
CA PRO A 252 -2.38 21.02 6.74
C PRO A 252 -1.25 20.67 7.69
N ASP A 253 -1.46 20.73 8.99
CA ASP A 253 -0.52 20.38 10.06
C ASP A 253 -0.28 18.86 10.21
N LEU A 254 -1.20 18.05 9.68
CA LEU A 254 -1.17 16.59 9.70
C LEU A 254 -0.82 15.97 8.34
N ARG A 255 -0.60 16.78 7.32
CA ARG A 255 -0.15 16.38 5.98
C ARG A 255 1.30 16.82 5.79
N ARG A 256 2.21 15.86 5.71
CA ARG A 256 3.64 16.13 5.67
C ARG A 256 4.32 15.46 4.49
N LEU A 257 5.33 16.13 3.95
CA LEU A 257 6.24 15.60 2.94
C LEU A 257 7.68 15.87 3.39
N VAL A 258 8.50 14.82 3.43
CA VAL A 258 9.91 14.89 3.78
C VAL A 258 10.74 14.28 2.66
N LYS A 259 11.58 15.10 2.03
CA LYS A 259 12.58 14.65 1.07
C LYS A 259 13.88 14.33 1.80
N ILE A 260 14.42 13.13 1.57
CA ILE A 260 15.69 12.70 2.15
C ILE A 260 16.77 12.88 1.09
N ASP A 261 17.64 13.86 1.30
CA ASP A 261 18.68 14.19 0.32
C ASP A 261 19.65 13.04 0.11
N GLY A 262 19.95 12.76 -1.16
CA GLY A 262 20.84 11.69 -1.60
C GLY A 262 20.35 10.26 -1.35
N ALA A 263 19.19 10.06 -0.70
CA ALA A 263 18.67 8.71 -0.47
C ALA A 263 18.12 8.11 -1.78
N SER A 264 18.40 6.82 -1.98
CA SER A 264 17.87 6.00 -3.08
C SER A 264 16.51 5.42 -2.71
N HIS A 265 15.88 4.70 -3.67
CA HIS A 265 14.57 4.04 -3.51
C HIS A 265 14.38 3.24 -2.22
N SER A 266 15.40 2.58 -1.73
CA SER A 266 15.30 1.71 -0.55
C SER A 266 16.15 2.16 0.64
N SER A 267 16.89 3.28 0.54
CA SER A 267 17.84 3.67 1.59
C SER A 267 17.34 4.76 2.53
N ALA A 268 16.18 5.38 2.26
CA ALA A 268 15.66 6.48 3.09
C ALA A 268 15.51 6.07 4.57
N VAL A 269 15.03 4.89 4.86
CA VAL A 269 14.88 4.34 6.23
C VAL A 269 16.21 4.26 7.01
N ARG A 270 17.35 4.24 6.29
CA ARG A 270 18.71 4.22 6.85
C ARG A 270 19.35 5.60 6.95
N SER A 271 18.65 6.67 6.59
CA SER A 271 19.19 8.05 6.54
C SER A 271 19.24 8.76 7.91
N GLY A 272 19.25 8.01 9.00
CA GLY A 272 19.51 8.53 10.33
C GLY A 272 18.44 9.50 10.84
N ASN A 273 18.87 10.60 11.46
CA ASN A 273 17.99 11.48 12.22
C ASN A 273 16.89 12.16 11.40
N THR A 274 17.13 12.54 10.17
CA THR A 274 16.13 13.23 9.34
C THR A 274 14.88 12.35 9.14
N TYR A 275 15.08 11.10 8.78
CA TYR A 275 13.99 10.13 8.60
C TYR A 275 13.26 9.89 9.92
N TRP A 276 14.01 9.54 10.96
CA TRP A 276 13.42 9.08 12.22
C TRP A 276 12.80 10.21 13.04
N SER A 277 13.33 11.43 12.95
CA SER A 277 12.68 12.60 13.55
C SER A 277 11.36 12.90 12.86
N ALA A 278 11.28 12.75 11.53
CA ALA A 278 10.04 12.92 10.79
C ALA A 278 8.99 11.89 11.22
N VAL A 279 9.36 10.61 11.32
CA VAL A 279 8.47 9.53 11.77
C VAL A 279 8.03 9.76 13.22
N ALA A 280 8.96 10.04 14.15
CA ALA A 280 8.65 10.23 15.57
C ALA A 280 7.73 11.45 15.81
N ASN A 281 8.01 12.57 15.15
CA ASN A 281 7.15 13.75 15.23
C ASN A 281 5.77 13.49 14.64
N PHE A 282 5.70 12.82 13.49
CA PHE A 282 4.43 12.48 12.85
C PHE A 282 3.59 11.56 13.73
N THR A 283 4.15 10.46 14.22
CA THR A 283 3.40 9.49 15.05
C THR A 283 2.90 10.11 16.34
N ARG A 284 3.70 10.99 16.98
CA ARG A 284 3.27 11.75 18.15
C ARG A 284 2.08 12.66 17.83
N ASP A 285 2.19 13.47 16.78
CA ASP A 285 1.21 14.50 16.46
C ASP A 285 -0.09 13.88 15.91
N ALA A 286 0.01 12.82 15.11
CA ALA A 286 -1.15 12.05 14.66
C ALA A 286 -1.91 11.39 15.82
N THR A 287 -1.18 10.84 16.80
CA THR A 287 -1.78 10.29 18.04
C THR A 287 -2.50 11.37 18.85
N ALA A 288 -1.92 12.58 18.97
CA ALA A 288 -2.53 13.71 19.66
C ALA A 288 -3.81 14.19 18.94
N ALA A 289 -3.72 14.39 17.63
CA ALA A 289 -4.84 14.83 16.80
C ALA A 289 -6.02 13.84 16.81
N TYR A 290 -5.75 12.54 16.92
CA TYR A 290 -6.79 11.53 17.06
C TYR A 290 -7.62 11.74 18.35
N ARG A 291 -7.00 12.11 19.46
CA ARG A 291 -7.69 12.41 20.73
C ARG A 291 -8.65 13.58 20.57
N HIS A 292 -8.19 14.70 20.02
CA HIS A 292 -9.02 15.89 19.83
C HIS A 292 -10.24 15.64 18.94
N ARG A 293 -10.08 14.89 17.84
CA ARG A 293 -11.22 14.54 16.95
C ARG A 293 -12.32 13.76 17.67
N LYS A 294 -11.96 12.92 18.64
CA LYS A 294 -12.96 12.15 19.42
C LYS A 294 -13.61 12.98 20.52
N ASP A 295 -12.86 13.87 21.18
CA ASP A 295 -13.38 14.75 22.20
C ASP A 295 -14.42 15.73 21.59
N ASP A 296 -14.13 16.28 20.39
CA ASP A 296 -15.06 17.15 19.66
C ASP A 296 -16.31 16.42 19.15
N ALA A 297 -16.19 15.14 18.80
CA ALA A 297 -17.31 14.29 18.35
C ALA A 297 -18.13 13.71 19.52
N SER A 298 -17.77 13.99 20.77
CA SER A 298 -18.51 13.51 21.95
C SER A 298 -19.90 14.14 22.01
N PRO A 299 -20.98 13.35 22.30
CA PRO A 299 -22.34 13.88 22.40
C PRO A 299 -22.51 15.03 23.41
N ASP A 300 -21.65 15.11 24.41
CA ASP A 300 -21.69 16.15 25.44
C ASP A 300 -21.18 17.49 24.89
N ASN A 301 -20.13 17.51 24.07
CA ASN A 301 -19.63 18.71 23.41
C ASN A 301 -20.60 19.20 22.32
N ALA A 302 -21.25 18.29 21.60
CA ALA A 302 -22.29 18.63 20.62
C ALA A 302 -23.54 19.25 21.27
N ARG A 303 -23.88 18.89 22.52
CA ARG A 303 -24.95 19.51 23.31
C ARG A 303 -24.58 20.91 23.82
N GLN A 304 -23.34 21.09 24.28
CA GLN A 304 -22.86 22.40 24.74
C GLN A 304 -22.78 23.43 23.61
N ALA A 305 -22.32 23.03 22.43
CA ALA A 305 -22.29 23.91 21.25
C ALA A 305 -23.69 24.35 20.78
N ARG A 306 -24.72 23.51 20.95
CA ARG A 306 -26.13 23.85 20.62
C ARG A 306 -26.81 24.72 21.67
N GLN A 307 -26.28 24.81 22.89
CA GLN A 307 -26.81 25.65 23.97
C GLN A 307 -26.15 27.05 24.03
N ALA A 308 -25.03 27.22 23.33
CA ALA A 308 -24.27 28.47 23.28
C ALA A 308 -24.52 29.32 22.01
N GLY A 309 -25.34 28.86 21.08
CA GLY A 309 -25.78 29.57 19.86
C GLY A 309 -27.30 29.75 19.82
#